data_8b1a1d4ac753fe5013f6e491e344526e
#
_entry.id   8b1a1d4ac753fe5013f6e491e344526e
#
_cell.length_a   1.000
_cell.length_b   1.000
_cell.length_c   1.000
_cell.angle_alpha   90.00
_cell.angle_beta   90.00
_cell.angle_gamma   90.00
#
_symmetry.space_group_name_H-M   'P 1'
#
loop_
_entity.id
_entity.type
_entity.pdbx_description
1 polymer ?
#
loop_
_entity_poly.entity_id
_entity_poly.type
_entity_poly.pdbx_seq_one_letter_code
_entity_poly.pdbx_strand_id
1 'polypeptide(L)'
;KDPMVVLKTEYSRGGRNSATVRMKLKSLIANFGTEVVFKADDKMDQVILDKKDCTYSYFADPLYVFMDAEYNQYEVEAENMGDTLNYLEDGMAVEVVFYDGKAISVELPTSVVREITWTEPAVKGDTSGKVLKPAKIATGFDVGVPIFVAQGDKVEIDTRTGEYRKRV
;
A
#
# COMPACT_ATOMS: atom_id res chain seq x y z
N LYS A 1 24.26 1.08 -4.65
CA LYS A 1 23.25 2.09 -4.26
C LYS A 1 21.91 1.40 -4.20
N ASP A 2 21.18 1.61 -3.10
CA ASP A 2 19.89 1.01 -2.90
C ASP A 2 18.79 1.75 -3.70
N PRO A 3 17.82 1.03 -4.29
CA PRO A 3 16.74 1.68 -4.97
C PRO A 3 15.82 2.38 -3.98
N MET A 4 15.35 3.58 -4.36
CA MET A 4 14.48 4.40 -3.53
C MET A 4 13.29 4.88 -4.32
N VAL A 5 12.14 4.99 -3.66
CA VAL A 5 10.95 5.61 -4.23
C VAL A 5 10.82 7.05 -3.74
N VAL A 6 10.50 7.96 -4.66
CA VAL A 6 10.25 9.36 -4.34
C VAL A 6 8.81 9.50 -3.86
N LEU A 7 8.64 9.91 -2.60
CA LEU A 7 7.31 10.10 -2.01
C LEU A 7 6.78 11.52 -2.21
N LYS A 8 7.68 12.50 -2.15
CA LYS A 8 7.30 13.92 -2.26
C LYS A 8 8.48 14.73 -2.79
N THR A 9 8.17 15.74 -3.61
CA THR A 9 9.16 16.69 -4.10
C THR A 9 8.72 18.11 -3.79
N GLU A 10 9.67 18.95 -3.36
CA GLU A 10 9.45 20.39 -3.18
C GLU A 10 10.53 21.14 -3.95
N TYR A 11 10.10 21.93 -4.92
CA TYR A 11 10.99 22.77 -5.71
C TYR A 11 11.12 24.15 -5.07
N SER A 12 12.35 24.59 -4.89
CA SER A 12 12.64 25.92 -4.31
C SER A 12 13.64 26.65 -5.16
N ARG A 13 13.36 27.89 -5.50
CA ARG A 13 14.27 28.76 -6.23
C ARG A 13 14.59 29.98 -5.36
N GLY A 14 15.79 29.99 -4.81
CA GLY A 14 16.27 31.13 -3.99
C GLY A 14 17.53 31.74 -4.59
N GLY A 15 17.54 33.07 -4.80
CA GLY A 15 18.69 33.82 -5.19
C GLY A 15 19.28 33.52 -6.58
N ARG A 16 20.45 34.07 -6.85
CA ARG A 16 21.16 33.87 -8.13
C ARG A 16 21.58 32.42 -8.29
N ASN A 17 20.98 31.72 -9.26
CA ASN A 17 21.41 30.41 -9.76
C ASN A 17 21.27 29.19 -8.82
N SER A 18 20.46 29.23 -7.79
CA SER A 18 20.31 28.08 -6.89
C SER A 18 18.88 27.57 -6.82
N ALA A 19 18.48 26.79 -7.83
CA ALA A 19 17.27 26.01 -7.74
C ALA A 19 17.60 24.69 -7.05
N THR A 20 16.84 24.33 -6.01
CA THR A 20 16.99 23.08 -5.27
C THR A 20 15.68 22.31 -5.25
N VAL A 21 15.78 20.98 -5.17
CA VAL A 21 14.64 20.09 -5.03
C VAL A 21 14.85 19.28 -3.75
N ARG A 22 13.92 19.42 -2.81
CA ARG A 22 13.88 18.59 -1.62
C ARG A 22 13.03 17.36 -1.91
N MET A 23 13.58 16.18 -1.73
CA MET A 23 12.90 14.93 -1.97
C MET A 23 12.79 14.11 -0.70
N LYS A 24 11.58 13.63 -0.43
CA LYS A 24 11.35 12.62 0.58
C LYS A 24 11.41 11.26 -0.08
N LEU A 25 12.36 10.44 0.33
CA LEU A 25 12.66 9.15 -0.26
C LEU A 25 12.37 8.02 0.72
N LYS A 26 11.95 6.87 0.19
CA LYS A 26 11.79 5.64 0.96
C LYS A 26 12.59 4.53 0.29
N SER A 27 13.36 3.77 1.07
CA SER A 27 14.07 2.61 0.55
C SER A 27 13.08 1.53 0.11
N LEU A 28 13.36 0.87 -1.03
CA LEU A 28 12.57 -0.25 -1.52
C LEU A 28 13.04 -1.60 -0.95
N ILE A 29 14.23 -1.65 -0.34
CA ILE A 29 14.81 -2.89 0.20
C ILE A 29 15.00 -2.86 1.71
N ALA A 30 14.89 -1.70 2.35
CA ALA A 30 15.01 -1.54 3.80
C ALA A 30 13.87 -0.64 4.29
N ASN A 31 13.47 -0.83 5.53
CA ASN A 31 12.35 -0.08 6.10
C ASN A 31 12.80 1.26 6.69
N PHE A 32 13.29 2.15 5.85
CA PHE A 32 13.62 3.51 6.28
C PHE A 32 13.30 4.56 5.22
N GLY A 33 13.00 5.76 5.68
CA GLY A 33 12.81 6.93 4.84
C GLY A 33 13.87 7.98 5.15
N THR A 34 14.20 8.80 4.18
CA THR A 34 15.11 9.91 4.34
C THR A 34 14.66 11.12 3.52
N GLU A 35 15.16 12.27 3.87
CA GLU A 35 14.92 13.52 3.15
C GLU A 35 16.25 14.06 2.66
N VAL A 36 16.36 14.31 1.36
CA VAL A 36 17.60 14.77 0.72
C VAL A 36 17.31 15.97 -0.15
N VAL A 37 18.21 16.94 -0.15
CA VAL A 37 18.13 18.13 -1.01
C VAL A 37 19.11 17.96 -2.18
N PHE A 38 18.56 18.07 -3.39
CA PHE A 38 19.34 18.01 -4.63
C PHE A 38 19.32 19.36 -5.33
N LYS A 39 20.34 19.61 -6.16
CA LYS A 39 20.29 20.70 -7.11
C LYS A 39 19.31 20.36 -8.24
N ALA A 40 18.60 21.32 -8.78
CA ALA A 40 17.59 21.10 -9.82
C ALA A 40 18.16 20.45 -11.10
N ASP A 41 19.46 20.60 -11.34
CA ASP A 41 20.17 20.02 -12.50
C ASP A 41 20.90 18.70 -12.19
N ASP A 42 20.83 18.21 -10.96
CA ASP A 42 21.43 16.93 -10.61
C ASP A 42 20.77 15.79 -11.40
N LYS A 43 21.63 14.91 -11.92
CA LYS A 43 21.16 13.73 -12.65
C LYS A 43 20.97 12.55 -11.69
N MET A 44 19.91 11.78 -11.92
CA MET A 44 19.62 10.59 -11.16
C MET A 44 19.44 9.41 -12.10
N ASP A 45 19.89 8.25 -11.64
CA ASP A 45 19.67 7.01 -12.36
C ASP A 45 18.25 6.50 -12.05
N GLN A 46 17.47 6.30 -13.09
CA GLN A 46 16.16 5.67 -12.96
C GLN A 46 16.34 4.16 -12.84
N VAL A 47 15.71 3.58 -11.84
CA VAL A 47 15.71 2.14 -11.64
C VAL A 47 14.46 1.56 -12.28
N ILE A 48 14.64 0.54 -13.12
CA ILE A 48 13.54 -0.21 -13.71
C ILE A 48 13.27 -1.41 -12.82
N LEU A 49 12.03 -1.53 -12.36
CA LEU A 49 11.57 -2.64 -11.54
C LEU A 49 10.72 -3.58 -12.40
N ASP A 50 10.97 -4.86 -12.27
CA ASP A 50 10.12 -5.88 -12.89
C ASP A 50 8.97 -6.23 -11.95
N LYS A 51 7.82 -6.52 -12.52
CA LYS A 51 6.64 -6.93 -11.77
C LYS A 51 6.11 -8.23 -12.34
N LYS A 52 5.62 -9.10 -11.45
CA LYS A 52 5.07 -10.39 -11.83
C LYS A 52 3.76 -10.65 -11.09
N ASP A 53 2.75 -11.11 -11.82
CA ASP A 53 1.48 -11.50 -11.23
C ASP A 53 1.65 -12.77 -10.41
N CYS A 54 1.26 -12.68 -9.15
CA CYS A 54 1.36 -13.78 -8.21
C CYS A 54 0.11 -13.84 -7.33
N THR A 55 -0.02 -14.93 -6.59
CA THR A 55 -1.03 -15.06 -5.54
C THR A 55 -0.34 -15.27 -4.20
N TYR A 56 -0.94 -14.73 -3.14
CA TYR A 56 -0.45 -14.96 -1.79
C TYR A 56 -0.68 -16.41 -1.40
N SER A 57 0.38 -17.07 -0.94
CA SER A 57 0.34 -18.49 -0.56
C SER A 57 0.26 -18.66 0.95
N TYR A 58 1.32 -18.30 1.68
CA TYR A 58 1.38 -18.48 3.14
C TYR A 58 2.43 -17.56 3.78
N PHE A 59 2.36 -17.48 5.10
CA PHE A 59 3.35 -16.76 5.90
C PHE A 59 4.22 -17.77 6.66
N ALA A 60 5.53 -17.63 6.49
CA ALA A 60 6.55 -18.37 7.24
C ALA A 60 7.51 -17.33 7.84
N ASP A 61 7.28 -16.95 9.09
CA ASP A 61 7.99 -15.86 9.78
C ASP A 61 9.52 -15.93 9.55
N PRO A 62 10.16 -14.84 9.06
CA PRO A 62 9.63 -13.49 8.79
C PRO A 62 9.21 -13.23 7.33
N LEU A 63 8.91 -14.26 6.56
CA LEU A 63 8.70 -14.17 5.12
C LEU A 63 7.24 -14.43 4.72
N TYR A 64 6.75 -13.61 3.80
CA TYR A 64 5.48 -13.85 3.09
C TYR A 64 5.78 -14.50 1.75
N VAL A 65 5.14 -15.64 1.47
CA VAL A 65 5.41 -16.43 0.28
C VAL A 65 4.30 -16.23 -0.76
N PHE A 66 4.71 -15.95 -1.97
CA PHE A 66 3.83 -15.74 -3.13
C PHE A 66 4.17 -16.74 -4.22
N MET A 67 3.18 -17.10 -5.03
CA MET A 67 3.33 -18.08 -6.08
C MET A 67 2.83 -17.54 -7.41
N ASP A 68 3.60 -17.73 -8.48
CA ASP A 68 3.18 -17.36 -9.83
C ASP A 68 2.37 -18.49 -10.51
N ALA A 69 1.95 -18.28 -11.76
CA ALA A 69 1.16 -19.24 -12.51
C ALA A 69 1.93 -20.54 -12.84
N GLU A 70 3.25 -20.49 -12.77
CA GLU A 70 4.13 -21.66 -13.01
C GLU A 70 4.54 -22.37 -11.72
N TYR A 71 3.91 -21.99 -10.59
CA TYR A 71 4.19 -22.52 -9.25
C TYR A 71 5.57 -22.16 -8.69
N ASN A 72 6.23 -21.15 -9.25
CA ASN A 72 7.45 -20.62 -8.66
C ASN A 72 7.10 -19.82 -7.41
N GLN A 73 7.86 -20.02 -6.35
CA GLN A 73 7.66 -19.33 -5.07
C GLN A 73 8.63 -18.15 -4.93
N TYR A 74 8.10 -17.03 -4.43
CA TYR A 74 8.87 -15.83 -4.14
C TYR A 74 8.61 -15.40 -2.71
N GLU A 75 9.67 -15.01 -2.02
CA GLU A 75 9.62 -14.61 -0.61
C GLU A 75 9.85 -13.12 -0.48
N VAL A 76 8.96 -12.45 0.27
CA VAL A 76 9.08 -11.02 0.58
C VAL A 76 9.14 -10.88 2.09
N GLU A 77 10.13 -10.13 2.58
CA GLU A 77 10.29 -9.90 4.01
C GLU A 77 9.12 -9.08 4.58
N ALA A 78 8.67 -9.44 5.77
CA ALA A 78 7.56 -8.79 6.46
C ALA A 78 7.78 -7.27 6.59
N GLU A 79 9.02 -6.85 6.78
CA GLU A 79 9.39 -5.42 6.86
C GLU A 79 9.05 -4.64 5.60
N ASN A 80 9.03 -5.31 4.45
CA ASN A 80 8.79 -4.69 3.16
C ASN A 80 7.32 -4.75 2.72
N MET A 81 6.47 -5.39 3.51
CA MET A 81 5.04 -5.52 3.19
C MET A 81 4.24 -4.24 3.49
N GLY A 82 4.62 -3.51 4.54
CA GLY A 82 3.97 -2.25 4.90
C GLY A 82 2.45 -2.39 5.03
N ASP A 83 1.72 -1.43 4.45
CA ASP A 83 0.25 -1.39 4.50
C ASP A 83 -0.43 -2.50 3.70
N THR A 84 0.32 -3.26 2.91
CA THR A 84 -0.20 -4.44 2.18
C THR A 84 -0.84 -5.43 3.13
N LEU A 85 -0.30 -5.58 4.34
CA LEU A 85 -0.81 -6.51 5.36
C LEU A 85 -2.23 -6.17 5.81
N ASN A 86 -2.67 -4.93 5.64
CA ASN A 86 -4.02 -4.52 6.00
C ASN A 86 -5.10 -5.19 5.15
N TYR A 87 -4.73 -5.68 3.96
CA TYR A 87 -5.68 -6.22 2.98
C TYR A 87 -5.35 -7.64 2.55
N LEU A 88 -4.21 -8.19 2.94
CA LEU A 88 -3.72 -9.47 2.42
C LEU A 88 -4.58 -10.63 2.91
N GLU A 89 -5.09 -11.43 1.98
CA GLU A 89 -5.85 -12.65 2.24
C GLU A 89 -5.27 -13.82 1.45
N ASP A 90 -5.49 -15.04 1.94
CA ASP A 90 -5.04 -16.26 1.27
C ASP A 90 -5.58 -16.35 -0.15
N GLY A 91 -4.70 -16.64 -1.10
CA GLY A 91 -5.06 -16.75 -2.50
C GLY A 91 -5.29 -15.42 -3.22
N MET A 92 -5.04 -14.30 -2.56
CA MET A 92 -5.22 -12.97 -3.15
C MET A 92 -4.24 -12.74 -4.30
N ALA A 93 -4.75 -12.19 -5.42
CA ALA A 93 -3.92 -11.79 -6.55
C ALA A 93 -3.19 -10.48 -6.24
N VAL A 94 -1.88 -10.48 -6.44
CA VAL A 94 -1.00 -9.32 -6.21
C VAL A 94 0.07 -9.27 -7.30
N GLU A 95 0.81 -8.16 -7.36
CA GLU A 95 2.02 -8.08 -8.17
C GLU A 95 3.24 -8.07 -7.25
N VAL A 96 4.16 -9.01 -7.45
CA VAL A 96 5.45 -9.02 -6.76
C VAL A 96 6.42 -8.16 -7.55
N VAL A 97 7.10 -7.25 -6.87
CA VAL A 97 8.05 -6.30 -7.46
C VAL A 97 9.46 -6.83 -7.25
N PHE A 98 10.24 -6.87 -8.35
CA PHE A 98 11.61 -7.36 -8.34
C PHE A 98 12.60 -6.25 -8.66
N TYR A 99 13.71 -6.25 -7.95
CA TYR A 99 14.87 -5.46 -8.26
C TYR A 99 16.07 -6.39 -8.41
N ASP A 100 16.70 -6.34 -9.59
CA ASP A 100 17.87 -7.17 -9.92
C ASP A 100 17.64 -8.67 -9.62
N GLY A 101 16.45 -9.15 -9.97
CA GLY A 101 16.06 -10.56 -9.79
C GLY A 101 15.60 -10.94 -8.40
N LYS A 102 15.61 -10.00 -7.44
CA LYS A 102 15.18 -10.25 -6.06
C LYS A 102 13.79 -9.66 -5.81
N ALA A 103 12.90 -10.43 -5.21
CA ALA A 103 11.59 -9.92 -4.77
C ALA A 103 11.79 -8.98 -3.58
N ILE A 104 11.33 -7.74 -3.72
CA ILE A 104 11.55 -6.69 -2.72
C ILE A 104 10.28 -6.15 -2.09
N SER A 105 9.16 -6.21 -2.79
CA SER A 105 7.89 -5.70 -2.29
C SER A 105 6.72 -6.27 -3.07
N VAL A 106 5.51 -5.89 -2.66
CA VAL A 106 4.26 -6.33 -3.27
C VAL A 106 3.40 -5.11 -3.55
N GLU A 107 2.78 -5.07 -4.73
CA GLU A 107 1.78 -4.08 -5.07
C GLU A 107 0.40 -4.72 -5.11
N LEU A 108 -0.57 -4.07 -4.47
CA LEU A 108 -1.95 -4.49 -4.46
C LEU A 108 -2.73 -3.88 -5.63
N PRO A 109 -3.86 -4.50 -6.02
CA PRO A 109 -4.84 -3.81 -6.86
C PRO A 109 -5.23 -2.49 -6.21
N THR A 110 -5.67 -1.51 -7.01
CA THR A 110 -6.06 -0.18 -6.51
C THR A 110 -7.28 -0.23 -5.59
N SER A 111 -8.08 -1.27 -5.71
CA SER A 111 -9.22 -1.51 -4.82
C SER A 111 -9.38 -3.00 -4.54
N VAL A 112 -9.94 -3.31 -3.39
CA VAL A 112 -10.26 -4.68 -2.97
C VAL A 112 -11.67 -4.73 -2.41
N VAL A 113 -12.31 -5.89 -2.54
CA VAL A 113 -13.62 -6.15 -1.92
C VAL A 113 -13.38 -6.96 -0.65
N ARG A 114 -13.91 -6.48 0.47
CA ARG A 114 -13.77 -7.14 1.78
C ARG A 114 -15.08 -7.15 2.53
N GLU A 115 -15.30 -8.21 3.28
CA GLU A 115 -16.46 -8.33 4.16
C GLU A 115 -16.22 -7.57 5.45
N ILE A 116 -17.23 -6.83 5.89
CA ILE A 116 -17.21 -6.15 7.20
C ILE A 116 -17.45 -7.20 8.28
N THR A 117 -16.44 -7.46 9.09
CA THR A 117 -16.51 -8.46 10.17
C THR A 117 -17.03 -7.87 11.47
N TRP A 118 -16.91 -6.55 11.64
CA TRP A 118 -17.43 -5.81 12.79
C TRP A 118 -17.71 -4.37 12.39
N THR A 119 -18.77 -3.79 12.92
CA THR A 119 -19.02 -2.36 12.82
C THR A 119 -19.89 -1.92 14.01
N GLU A 120 -19.78 -0.64 14.35
CA GLU A 120 -20.66 -0.05 15.33
C GLU A 120 -22.10 -0.02 14.82
N PRO A 121 -23.11 -0.21 15.69
CA PRO A 121 -24.50 -0.02 15.31
C PRO A 121 -24.76 1.43 14.90
N ALA A 122 -25.67 1.61 13.94
CA ALA A 122 -26.10 2.94 13.52
C ALA A 122 -26.77 3.67 14.69
N VAL A 123 -26.34 4.90 14.97
CA VAL A 123 -26.95 5.74 15.99
C VAL A 123 -28.11 6.52 15.38
N LYS A 124 -29.31 6.39 15.97
CA LYS A 124 -30.47 7.16 15.55
C LYS A 124 -30.26 8.65 15.79
N GLY A 125 -30.53 9.48 14.79
CA GLY A 125 -30.43 10.92 14.88
C GLY A 125 -29.25 11.54 14.12
N ASP A 126 -28.36 10.73 13.61
CA ASP A 126 -27.28 11.19 12.78
C ASP A 126 -27.75 11.28 11.33
N THR A 127 -28.19 12.47 10.92
CA THR A 127 -28.83 12.70 9.63
C THR A 127 -27.87 13.26 8.57
N SER A 128 -26.60 13.54 8.93
CA SER A 128 -25.66 14.01 7.94
C SER A 128 -25.08 12.82 7.16
N GLY A 129 -25.39 12.72 5.89
CA GLY A 129 -24.91 11.64 4.99
C GLY A 129 -23.39 11.60 4.81
N LYS A 130 -22.63 12.35 5.60
CA LYS A 130 -21.18 12.39 5.58
C LYS A 130 -20.53 11.76 6.79
N VAL A 131 -21.29 11.28 7.75
CA VAL A 131 -20.75 10.66 8.96
C VAL A 131 -20.40 9.21 8.68
N LEU A 132 -19.16 8.86 8.98
CA LEU A 132 -18.67 7.50 8.88
C LEU A 132 -18.61 6.90 10.28
N LYS A 133 -18.91 5.61 10.38
CA LYS A 133 -18.75 4.84 11.60
C LYS A 133 -17.57 3.88 11.48
N PRO A 134 -16.91 3.52 12.60
CA PRO A 134 -15.83 2.55 12.57
C PRO A 134 -16.30 1.16 12.16
N ALA A 135 -15.49 0.48 11.36
CA ALA A 135 -15.71 -0.91 10.99
C ALA A 135 -14.36 -1.63 10.86
N LYS A 136 -14.40 -2.95 10.89
CA LYS A 136 -13.22 -3.79 10.72
C LYS A 136 -13.46 -4.85 9.66
N ILE A 137 -12.40 -5.20 8.94
CA ILE A 137 -12.36 -6.34 8.03
C ILE A 137 -11.61 -7.50 8.70
N ALA A 138 -11.54 -8.67 8.04
CA ALA A 138 -10.97 -9.89 8.63
C ALA A 138 -9.53 -9.75 9.13
N THR A 139 -8.73 -8.88 8.53
CA THR A 139 -7.34 -8.62 8.95
C THR A 139 -7.24 -7.80 10.24
N GLY A 140 -8.37 -7.23 10.72
CA GLY A 140 -8.38 -6.30 11.84
C GLY A 140 -8.18 -4.83 11.44
N PHE A 141 -8.00 -4.56 10.16
CA PHE A 141 -7.83 -3.19 9.67
C PHE A 141 -9.11 -2.38 9.84
N ASP A 142 -8.96 -1.15 10.33
CA ASP A 142 -10.07 -0.23 10.56
C ASP A 142 -10.39 0.56 9.29
N VAL A 143 -11.67 0.59 8.94
CA VAL A 143 -12.17 1.38 7.81
C VAL A 143 -13.41 2.15 8.24
N GLY A 144 -13.50 3.43 7.86
CA GLY A 144 -14.70 4.22 8.07
C GLY A 144 -15.74 3.90 7.02
N VAL A 145 -16.95 3.53 7.42
CA VAL A 145 -18.05 3.18 6.51
C VAL A 145 -19.28 4.03 6.78
N PRO A 146 -20.14 4.24 5.76
CA PRO A 146 -21.43 4.89 5.99
C PRO A 146 -22.27 4.15 7.01
N ILE A 147 -23.20 4.86 7.66
CA ILE A 147 -24.03 4.31 8.73
C ILE A 147 -24.92 3.15 8.28
N PHE A 148 -25.23 3.05 6.98
CA PHE A 148 -26.08 1.98 6.45
C PHE A 148 -25.36 0.63 6.27
N VAL A 149 -24.03 0.63 6.35
CA VAL A 149 -23.23 -0.59 6.22
C VAL A 149 -23.34 -1.41 7.50
N ALA A 150 -23.62 -2.70 7.36
CA ALA A 150 -23.79 -3.63 8.47
C ALA A 150 -22.72 -4.71 8.45
N GLN A 151 -22.55 -5.39 9.57
CA GLN A 151 -21.71 -6.58 9.66
C GLN A 151 -22.21 -7.62 8.64
N GLY A 152 -21.28 -8.21 7.90
CA GLY A 152 -21.56 -9.16 6.83
C GLY A 152 -21.69 -8.54 5.45
N ASP A 153 -21.80 -7.22 5.36
CA ASP A 153 -21.81 -6.52 4.07
C ASP A 153 -20.42 -6.54 3.44
N LYS A 154 -20.37 -6.65 2.12
CA LYS A 154 -19.12 -6.55 1.35
C LYS A 154 -18.97 -5.13 0.82
N VAL A 155 -17.79 -4.58 1.01
CA VAL A 155 -17.46 -3.22 0.60
C VAL A 155 -16.20 -3.19 -0.24
N GLU A 156 -16.16 -2.24 -1.18
CA GLU A 156 -14.94 -1.95 -1.94
C GLU A 156 -14.14 -0.88 -1.20
N ILE A 157 -12.85 -1.14 -1.01
CA ILE A 157 -11.93 -0.26 -0.30
C ILE A 157 -10.81 0.13 -1.25
N ASP A 158 -10.46 1.42 -1.28
CA ASP A 158 -9.30 1.92 -2.01
C ASP A 158 -8.04 1.57 -1.21
N THR A 159 -7.17 0.74 -1.76
CA THR A 159 -5.96 0.27 -1.08
C THR A 159 -4.90 1.36 -0.92
N ARG A 160 -4.97 2.45 -1.69
CA ARG A 160 -4.02 3.56 -1.62
C ARG A 160 -4.32 4.50 -0.47
N THR A 161 -5.61 4.67 -0.15
CA THR A 161 -6.07 5.61 0.89
C THR A 161 -6.65 4.92 2.11
N GLY A 162 -7.06 3.65 1.99
CA GLY A 162 -7.76 2.92 3.04
C GLY A 162 -9.22 3.30 3.19
N GLU A 163 -9.78 4.03 2.23
CA GLU A 163 -11.12 4.57 2.30
C GLU A 163 -12.16 3.68 1.63
N TYR A 164 -13.35 3.65 2.24
CA TYR A 164 -14.54 3.04 1.66
C TYR A 164 -14.91 3.72 0.34
N ARG A 165 -15.23 2.92 -0.68
CA ARG A 165 -15.70 3.42 -1.97
C ARG A 165 -17.19 3.16 -2.20
N LYS A 166 -17.60 1.91 -2.05
CA LYS A 166 -19.00 1.52 -2.24
C LYS A 166 -19.31 0.19 -1.59
N ARG A 167 -20.58 -0.06 -1.34
CA ARG A 167 -21.06 -1.38 -0.96
C ARG A 167 -21.30 -2.22 -2.23
N VAL A 168 -20.90 -3.45 -2.18
CA VAL A 168 -20.97 -4.38 -3.31
C VAL A 168 -22.17 -5.34 -3.15
#